data_202e17831eba5689c23705f69b8bcb92
#
_entry.id   202e17831eba5689c23705f69b8bcb92
#
_cell.length_a   1.000
_cell.length_b   1.000
_cell.length_c   1.000
_cell.angle_alpha   90.00
_cell.angle_beta   90.00
_cell.angle_gamma   90.00
#
_symmetry.space_group_name_H-M   'P 1'
#
loop_
_entity.id
_entity.type
_entity.pdbx_description
1 polymer ?
#
loop_
_entity_poly.entity_id
_entity_poly.type
_entity_poly.pdbx_seq_one_letter_code
_entity_poly.pdbx_strand_id
1 'polypeptide(L)'
;EMGALLDGVAAHMNGADERYTFVVSDRPEQSKEQIVNSLKSSGAEVLINYLPVGSQEAVEFYAECALDAKVAFVNCIPVFIASQPLWADKFKHHNIPIVGDDIKSQFGATISHRTLVDLCKKRGVKVERTYQLNTGGNTDFRNMLDRTRLDSKKESKTEAVQATAAKRLEYENIHVGPSDYVPWQKDNK
;
A
#
# COMPACT_ATOMS: atom_id res chain seq x y z
N GLU A 1 2.42 -9.32 -19.98
CA GLU A 1 3.69 -9.85 -19.41
C GLU A 1 3.40 -10.53 -18.09
N MET A 2 4.25 -11.46 -17.74
CA MET A 2 4.08 -12.26 -16.51
C MET A 2 5.13 -11.87 -15.50
N GLY A 3 4.88 -12.15 -14.25
CA GLY A 3 5.78 -11.88 -13.14
C GLY A 3 5.76 -12.99 -12.11
N ALA A 4 6.23 -12.73 -10.92
CA ALA A 4 6.06 -13.60 -9.77
C ALA A 4 4.86 -13.13 -8.95
N LEU A 5 3.96 -14.05 -8.61
CA LEU A 5 2.74 -13.75 -7.85
C LEU A 5 3.02 -13.62 -6.36
N LEU A 6 3.76 -14.59 -5.80
CA LEU A 6 4.02 -14.70 -4.36
C LEU A 6 2.74 -14.49 -3.54
N ASP A 7 2.75 -13.52 -2.62
CA ASP A 7 1.61 -13.10 -1.82
C ASP A 7 0.77 -11.97 -2.48
N GLY A 8 0.96 -11.70 -3.77
CA GLY A 8 0.32 -10.62 -4.51
C GLY A 8 -1.21 -10.70 -4.58
N VAL A 9 -1.79 -11.90 -4.44
CA VAL A 9 -3.24 -12.12 -4.39
C VAL A 9 -3.59 -12.88 -3.12
N ALA A 10 -4.53 -12.33 -2.33
CA ALA A 10 -5.04 -13.04 -1.16
C ALA A 10 -5.79 -14.31 -1.57
N ALA A 11 -5.61 -15.41 -0.81
CA ALA A 11 -6.17 -16.71 -1.14
C ALA A 11 -7.69 -16.69 -1.40
N HIS A 12 -8.45 -15.94 -0.63
CA HIS A 12 -9.92 -15.80 -0.78
C HIS A 12 -10.33 -15.00 -2.04
N MET A 13 -9.37 -14.35 -2.72
CA MET A 13 -9.62 -13.58 -3.94
C MET A 13 -9.51 -14.44 -5.19
N ASN A 14 -8.78 -15.55 -5.13
CA ASN A 14 -8.54 -16.40 -6.28
C ASN A 14 -9.75 -17.29 -6.59
N GLY A 15 -10.24 -17.23 -7.82
CA GLY A 15 -11.30 -18.11 -8.35
C GLY A 15 -12.70 -17.91 -7.74
N ALA A 16 -12.94 -16.83 -6.97
CA ALA A 16 -14.26 -16.55 -6.42
C ALA A 16 -15.20 -15.99 -7.51
N ASP A 17 -15.83 -14.87 -7.42
CA ASP A 17 -16.72 -14.32 -8.43
C ASP A 17 -15.90 -13.56 -9.50
N GLU A 18 -15.93 -13.96 -10.77
CA GLU A 18 -15.18 -13.34 -11.89
C GLU A 18 -15.37 -11.82 -11.99
N ARG A 19 -16.48 -11.28 -11.51
CA ARG A 19 -16.77 -9.84 -11.54
C ARG A 19 -15.95 -9.05 -10.50
N TYR A 20 -15.39 -9.73 -9.50
CA TYR A 20 -14.79 -9.07 -8.34
C TYR A 20 -13.46 -9.67 -7.89
N THR A 21 -12.90 -10.63 -8.64
CA THR A 21 -11.72 -11.37 -8.26
C THR A 21 -10.75 -11.56 -9.41
N PHE A 22 -9.57 -11.99 -9.08
CA PHE A 22 -8.56 -12.39 -10.04
C PHE A 22 -8.65 -13.90 -10.26
N VAL A 23 -8.40 -14.32 -11.48
CA VAL A 23 -8.10 -15.71 -11.79
C VAL A 23 -6.60 -15.79 -11.99
N VAL A 24 -5.94 -16.51 -11.10
CA VAL A 24 -4.50 -16.71 -11.18
C VAL A 24 -4.20 -17.57 -12.41
N SER A 25 -3.23 -17.16 -13.21
CA SER A 25 -2.83 -17.88 -14.41
C SER A 25 -2.13 -19.20 -14.06
N ASP A 26 -2.40 -20.26 -14.86
CA ASP A 26 -1.71 -21.55 -14.75
C ASP A 26 -0.27 -21.53 -15.29
N ARG A 27 0.17 -20.40 -15.83
CA ARG A 27 1.53 -20.27 -16.36
C ARG A 27 2.55 -20.21 -15.23
N PRO A 28 3.74 -20.82 -15.45
CA PRO A 28 4.80 -20.78 -14.45
C PRO A 28 5.20 -19.33 -14.14
N GLU A 29 5.43 -19.05 -12.87
CA GLU A 29 5.94 -17.76 -12.42
C GLU A 29 7.34 -17.52 -12.98
N GLN A 30 7.68 -16.26 -13.20
CA GLN A 30 9.02 -15.89 -13.63
C GLN A 30 9.99 -15.91 -12.44
N SER A 31 11.18 -16.41 -12.69
CA SER A 31 12.27 -16.32 -11.72
C SER A 31 12.76 -14.87 -11.59
N LYS A 32 13.46 -14.58 -10.49
CA LYS A 32 14.11 -13.29 -10.26
C LYS A 32 15.01 -12.90 -11.44
N GLU A 33 15.79 -13.83 -11.95
CA GLU A 33 16.69 -13.62 -13.10
C GLU A 33 15.93 -13.22 -14.37
N GLN A 34 14.81 -13.88 -14.64
CA GLN A 34 13.98 -13.56 -15.80
C GLN A 34 13.40 -12.14 -15.71
N ILE A 35 12.93 -11.73 -14.52
CA ILE A 35 12.40 -10.40 -14.28
C ILE A 35 13.50 -9.33 -14.40
N VAL A 36 14.66 -9.57 -13.79
CA VAL A 36 15.81 -8.67 -13.89
C VAL A 36 16.27 -8.51 -15.35
N ASN A 37 16.32 -9.60 -16.11
CA ASN A 37 16.67 -9.56 -17.53
C ASN A 37 15.62 -8.80 -18.35
N SER A 38 14.33 -8.98 -18.03
CA SER A 38 13.24 -8.23 -18.68
C SER A 38 13.35 -6.73 -18.42
N LEU A 39 13.64 -6.31 -17.18
CA LEU A 39 13.85 -4.91 -16.84
C LEU A 39 15.03 -4.32 -17.60
N LYS A 40 16.15 -5.02 -17.66
CA LYS A 40 17.35 -4.57 -18.40
C LYS A 40 17.12 -4.49 -19.91
N SER A 41 16.50 -5.52 -20.49
CA SER A 41 16.30 -5.60 -21.95
C SER A 41 15.23 -4.62 -22.46
N SER A 42 14.25 -4.27 -21.62
CA SER A 42 13.23 -3.27 -21.95
C SER A 42 13.76 -1.83 -21.92
N GLY A 43 14.94 -1.59 -21.33
CA GLY A 43 15.45 -0.24 -21.08
C GLY A 43 14.66 0.53 -20.04
N ALA A 44 13.94 -0.15 -19.15
CA ALA A 44 13.18 0.48 -18.07
C ALA A 44 14.15 1.25 -17.14
N GLU A 45 13.83 2.48 -16.85
CA GLU A 45 14.56 3.32 -15.88
C GLU A 45 13.88 3.34 -14.51
N VAL A 46 12.58 3.09 -14.47
CA VAL A 46 11.75 3.13 -13.25
C VAL A 46 10.80 1.94 -13.21
N LEU A 47 10.80 1.23 -12.08
CA LEU A 47 9.81 0.21 -11.75
C LEU A 47 8.81 0.80 -10.76
N ILE A 48 7.53 0.81 -11.13
CA ILE A 48 6.44 1.33 -10.30
C ILE A 48 5.64 0.18 -9.73
N ASN A 49 5.49 0.15 -8.41
CA ASN A 49 4.73 -0.87 -7.70
C ASN A 49 3.32 -0.40 -7.34
N TYR A 50 2.32 -1.11 -7.87
CA TYR A 50 0.89 -0.98 -7.57
C TYR A 50 0.26 -2.33 -7.15
N LEU A 51 1.03 -3.22 -6.56
CA LEU A 51 0.51 -4.49 -6.07
C LEU A 51 -0.62 -4.29 -5.05
N PRO A 52 -1.51 -5.27 -4.87
CA PRO A 52 -2.54 -5.21 -3.85
C PRO A 52 -1.97 -5.01 -2.44
N VAL A 53 -2.74 -4.32 -1.59
CA VAL A 53 -2.36 -4.09 -0.19
C VAL A 53 -2.07 -5.42 0.51
N GLY A 54 -0.99 -5.47 1.30
CA GLY A 54 -0.55 -6.66 2.03
C GLY A 54 0.33 -7.62 1.24
N SER A 55 0.74 -7.26 0.03
CA SER A 55 1.70 -8.04 -0.79
C SER A 55 3.15 -7.82 -0.33
N GLN A 56 3.46 -8.18 0.91
CA GLN A 56 4.77 -7.90 1.51
C GLN A 56 5.90 -8.60 0.77
N GLU A 57 5.78 -9.92 0.58
CA GLU A 57 6.81 -10.74 -0.06
C GLU A 57 7.03 -10.33 -1.52
N ALA A 58 5.93 -10.08 -2.25
CA ALA A 58 6.02 -9.66 -3.64
C ALA A 58 6.69 -8.28 -3.79
N VAL A 59 6.37 -7.32 -2.91
CA VAL A 59 6.98 -5.98 -2.96
C VAL A 59 8.47 -6.03 -2.67
N GLU A 60 8.88 -6.78 -1.65
CA GLU A 60 10.30 -6.97 -1.32
C GLU A 60 11.05 -7.66 -2.47
N PHE A 61 10.45 -8.69 -3.05
CA PHE A 61 11.00 -9.40 -4.20
C PHE A 61 11.22 -8.45 -5.40
N TYR A 62 10.23 -7.62 -5.76
CA TYR A 62 10.37 -6.67 -6.86
C TYR A 62 11.32 -5.50 -6.55
N ALA A 63 11.41 -5.09 -5.29
CA ALA A 63 12.42 -4.12 -4.86
C ALA A 63 13.85 -4.66 -5.05
N GLU A 64 14.08 -5.95 -4.74
CA GLU A 64 15.36 -6.60 -5.04
C GLU A 64 15.61 -6.75 -6.54
N CYS A 65 14.59 -7.07 -7.33
CA CYS A 65 14.72 -7.10 -8.79
C CYS A 65 15.13 -5.73 -9.35
N ALA A 66 14.57 -4.64 -8.81
CA ALA A 66 14.93 -3.28 -9.21
C ALA A 66 16.39 -2.96 -8.89
N LEU A 67 16.87 -3.34 -7.70
CA LEU A 67 18.29 -3.18 -7.31
C LEU A 67 19.22 -3.94 -8.26
N ASP A 68 18.94 -5.21 -8.55
CA ASP A 68 19.77 -6.06 -9.42
C ASP A 68 19.73 -5.60 -10.88
N ALA A 69 18.61 -5.02 -11.30
CA ALA A 69 18.47 -4.44 -12.63
C ALA A 69 19.06 -3.03 -12.74
N LYS A 70 19.37 -2.36 -11.61
CA LYS A 70 19.77 -0.95 -11.51
C LYS A 70 18.70 0.02 -12.01
N VAL A 71 17.46 -0.25 -11.62
CA VAL A 71 16.25 0.50 -11.99
C VAL A 71 15.71 1.21 -10.75
N ALA A 72 15.31 2.47 -10.88
CA ALA A 72 14.68 3.21 -9.79
C ALA A 72 13.37 2.52 -9.36
N PHE A 73 13.02 2.62 -8.07
CA PHE A 73 11.83 1.97 -7.53
C PHE A 73 10.86 3.00 -6.94
N VAL A 74 9.60 2.96 -7.39
CA VAL A 74 8.52 3.80 -6.85
C VAL A 74 7.48 2.90 -6.22
N ASN A 75 7.39 2.93 -4.89
CA ASN A 75 6.44 2.13 -4.13
C ASN A 75 5.16 2.91 -3.82
N CYS A 76 4.06 2.55 -4.49
CA CYS A 76 2.78 3.26 -4.39
C CYS A 76 1.83 2.66 -3.36
N ILE A 77 2.22 1.59 -2.66
CA ILE A 77 1.35 0.89 -1.70
C ILE A 77 1.93 0.94 -0.28
N PRO A 78 1.10 0.71 0.76
CA PRO A 78 1.53 0.78 2.16
C PRO A 78 2.28 -0.49 2.62
N VAL A 79 3.28 -0.92 1.86
CA VAL A 79 4.33 -1.84 2.30
C VAL A 79 5.59 -1.00 2.46
N PHE A 80 6.17 -1.00 3.66
CA PHE A 80 7.26 -0.09 3.96
C PHE A 80 8.60 -0.57 3.37
N ILE A 81 9.04 0.10 2.32
CA ILE A 81 10.34 -0.09 1.66
C ILE A 81 11.18 1.20 1.79
N ALA A 82 10.72 2.30 1.16
CA ALA A 82 11.48 3.54 1.15
C ALA A 82 11.68 4.15 2.55
N SER A 83 10.71 3.99 3.44
CA SER A 83 10.75 4.47 4.82
C SER A 83 11.52 3.54 5.79
N GLN A 84 11.88 2.35 5.38
CA GLN A 84 12.69 1.45 6.20
C GLN A 84 14.20 1.70 6.00
N PRO A 85 14.97 1.96 7.08
CA PRO A 85 16.41 2.25 6.98
C PRO A 85 17.18 1.17 6.22
N LEU A 86 16.90 -0.11 6.46
CA LEU A 86 17.58 -1.23 5.81
C LEU A 86 17.43 -1.18 4.28
N TRP A 87 16.24 -0.91 3.78
CA TRP A 87 15.97 -0.80 2.34
C TRP A 87 16.53 0.49 1.77
N ALA A 88 16.32 1.62 2.46
CA ALA A 88 16.86 2.91 2.05
C ALA A 88 18.40 2.86 1.91
N ASP A 89 19.09 2.20 2.83
CA ASP A 89 20.54 2.02 2.77
C ASP A 89 20.96 1.10 1.61
N LYS A 90 20.23 0.01 1.33
CA LYS A 90 20.50 -0.83 0.15
C LYS A 90 20.44 0.00 -1.14
N PHE A 91 19.37 0.77 -1.35
CA PHE A 91 19.21 1.60 -2.54
C PHE A 91 20.29 2.69 -2.63
N LYS A 92 20.60 3.33 -1.51
CA LYS A 92 21.68 4.32 -1.41
C LYS A 92 23.04 3.75 -1.79
N HIS A 93 23.40 2.57 -1.28
CA HIS A 93 24.67 1.92 -1.61
C HIS A 93 24.80 1.56 -3.10
N HIS A 94 23.69 1.28 -3.76
CA HIS A 94 23.65 1.00 -5.19
C HIS A 94 23.52 2.26 -6.05
N ASN A 95 23.41 3.45 -5.45
CA ASN A 95 23.15 4.72 -6.14
C ASN A 95 21.87 4.71 -6.98
N ILE A 96 20.83 4.04 -6.50
CA ILE A 96 19.54 3.89 -7.18
C ILE A 96 18.47 4.68 -6.42
N PRO A 97 17.70 5.55 -7.09
CA PRO A 97 16.61 6.27 -6.45
C PRO A 97 15.49 5.34 -5.99
N ILE A 98 14.95 5.63 -4.81
CA ILE A 98 13.72 5.02 -4.28
C ILE A 98 12.77 6.10 -3.79
N VAL A 99 11.48 5.94 -4.08
CA VAL A 99 10.40 6.83 -3.64
C VAL A 99 9.26 5.98 -3.09
N GLY A 100 8.71 6.37 -1.98
CA GLY A 100 7.57 5.71 -1.32
C GLY A 100 7.44 6.21 0.12
N ASP A 101 6.65 5.62 0.94
CA ASP A 101 5.73 4.53 0.58
C ASP A 101 4.31 5.09 0.56
N ASP A 102 3.40 4.38 -0.10
CA ASP A 102 1.97 4.67 -0.13
C ASP A 102 1.59 6.03 -0.76
N ILE A 103 1.19 6.03 -2.02
CA ILE A 103 0.67 7.23 -2.69
C ILE A 103 -0.71 7.57 -2.14
N LYS A 104 -0.84 8.76 -1.55
CA LYS A 104 -2.12 9.26 -1.05
C LYS A 104 -2.95 9.81 -2.19
N SER A 105 -4.27 9.56 -2.17
CA SER A 105 -5.21 10.23 -3.07
C SER A 105 -5.25 11.74 -2.81
N GLN A 106 -5.55 12.52 -3.83
CA GLN A 106 -5.66 13.99 -3.71
C GLN A 106 -6.84 14.39 -2.83
N PHE A 107 -7.91 13.61 -2.85
CA PHE A 107 -9.07 13.76 -1.99
C PHE A 107 -9.58 12.38 -1.57
N GLY A 108 -10.11 12.28 -0.37
CA GLY A 108 -10.64 11.03 0.19
C GLY A 108 -10.74 11.10 1.70
N ALA A 109 -11.17 10.00 2.32
CA ALA A 109 -11.46 9.95 3.76
C ALA A 109 -10.25 10.37 4.63
N THR A 110 -9.04 9.92 4.30
CA THR A 110 -7.83 10.30 5.06
C THR A 110 -7.50 11.78 4.91
N ILE A 111 -7.65 12.35 3.71
CA ILE A 111 -7.39 13.78 3.48
C ILE A 111 -8.42 14.63 4.22
N SER A 112 -9.71 14.27 4.14
CA SER A 112 -10.78 14.95 4.88
C SER A 112 -10.54 14.89 6.40
N HIS A 113 -10.18 13.72 6.93
CA HIS A 113 -9.87 13.53 8.35
C HIS A 113 -8.69 14.39 8.81
N ARG A 114 -7.58 14.39 8.08
CA ARG A 114 -6.43 15.24 8.37
C ARG A 114 -6.80 16.72 8.40
N THR A 115 -7.60 17.15 7.43
CA THR A 115 -8.05 18.55 7.33
C THR A 115 -8.90 18.94 8.53
N LEU A 116 -9.81 18.08 8.99
CA LEU A 116 -10.62 18.32 10.18
C LEU A 116 -9.77 18.38 11.45
N VAL A 117 -8.81 17.48 11.62
CA VAL A 117 -7.89 17.50 12.79
C VAL A 117 -7.00 18.74 12.77
N ASP A 118 -6.48 19.13 11.61
CA ASP A 118 -5.70 20.38 11.47
C ASP A 118 -6.55 21.62 11.75
N LEU A 119 -7.80 21.63 11.30
CA LEU A 119 -8.75 22.72 11.64
C LEU A 119 -8.96 22.82 13.14
N CYS A 120 -9.18 21.71 13.85
CA CYS A 120 -9.27 21.70 15.31
C CYS A 120 -8.03 22.32 15.95
N LYS A 121 -6.85 21.91 15.52
CA LYS A 121 -5.57 22.48 15.99
C LYS A 121 -5.50 23.99 15.76
N LYS A 122 -5.82 24.48 14.57
CA LYS A 122 -5.80 25.90 14.22
C LYS A 122 -6.84 26.73 14.98
N ARG A 123 -7.92 26.10 15.41
CA ARG A 123 -8.97 26.75 16.21
C ARG A 123 -8.77 26.61 17.72
N GLY A 124 -7.68 26.01 18.18
CA GLY A 124 -7.41 25.79 19.61
C GLY A 124 -8.32 24.73 20.25
N VAL A 125 -8.94 23.87 19.44
CA VAL A 125 -9.79 22.78 19.91
C VAL A 125 -8.93 21.55 20.15
N LYS A 126 -9.02 20.97 21.35
CA LYS A 126 -8.33 19.74 21.71
C LYS A 126 -9.12 18.55 21.16
N VAL A 127 -8.48 17.74 20.32
CA VAL A 127 -9.00 16.43 19.88
C VAL A 127 -8.59 15.41 20.93
N GLU A 128 -9.54 14.77 21.56
CA GLU A 128 -9.30 13.73 22.57
C GLU A 128 -9.37 12.33 21.96
N ARG A 129 -10.33 12.12 21.05
CA ARG A 129 -10.51 10.86 20.33
C ARG A 129 -10.94 11.11 18.90
N THR A 130 -10.52 10.25 18.00
CA THR A 130 -10.95 10.35 16.60
C THR A 130 -10.98 8.97 15.94
N TYR A 131 -12.07 8.67 15.22
CA TYR A 131 -12.30 7.41 14.56
C TYR A 131 -12.74 7.65 13.12
N GLN A 132 -12.06 7.00 12.18
CA GLN A 132 -12.44 6.95 10.78
C GLN A 132 -12.74 5.51 10.41
N LEU A 133 -13.99 5.23 10.07
CA LEU A 133 -14.47 3.92 9.64
C LEU A 133 -14.86 4.01 8.18
N ASN A 134 -14.19 3.23 7.33
CA ASN A 134 -14.42 3.25 5.90
C ASN A 134 -15.18 2.00 5.45
N THR A 135 -16.20 2.18 4.63
CA THR A 135 -16.87 1.11 3.91
C THR A 135 -16.65 1.27 2.41
N GLY A 136 -16.60 0.18 1.68
CA GLY A 136 -16.46 0.20 0.23
C GLY A 136 -16.76 -1.16 -0.36
N GLY A 137 -17.03 -1.21 -1.67
CA GLY A 137 -17.43 -2.43 -2.37
C GLY A 137 -16.49 -2.81 -3.52
N ASN A 138 -15.34 -2.18 -3.63
CA ASN A 138 -14.35 -2.51 -4.65
C ASN A 138 -13.42 -3.67 -4.23
N THR A 139 -12.59 -4.09 -5.15
CA THR A 139 -11.66 -5.20 -4.97
C THR A 139 -10.65 -4.97 -3.84
N ASP A 140 -10.22 -3.71 -3.61
CA ASP A 140 -9.33 -3.37 -2.50
C ASP A 140 -9.98 -3.64 -1.13
N PHE A 141 -11.26 -3.25 -0.96
CA PHE A 141 -12.01 -3.58 0.26
C PHE A 141 -12.22 -5.08 0.44
N ARG A 142 -12.46 -5.82 -0.64
CA ARG A 142 -12.56 -7.27 -0.60
C ARG A 142 -11.23 -7.92 -0.22
N ASN A 143 -10.11 -7.48 -0.79
CA ASN A 143 -8.77 -7.94 -0.42
C ASN A 143 -8.52 -7.78 1.09
N MET A 144 -9.02 -6.70 1.68
CA MET A 144 -8.87 -6.38 3.10
C MET A 144 -9.79 -7.18 4.04
N LEU A 145 -10.61 -8.10 3.54
CA LEU A 145 -11.28 -9.11 4.38
C LEU A 145 -10.27 -10.03 5.06
N ASP A 146 -9.13 -10.25 4.44
CA ASP A 146 -7.97 -10.82 5.11
C ASP A 146 -7.32 -9.74 6.00
N ARG A 147 -7.59 -9.82 7.29
CA ARG A 147 -7.16 -8.81 8.27
C ARG A 147 -5.64 -8.74 8.45
N THR A 148 -4.93 -9.81 8.16
CA THR A 148 -3.46 -9.84 8.26
C THR A 148 -2.79 -8.90 7.25
N ARG A 149 -3.49 -8.56 6.18
CA ARG A 149 -3.01 -7.65 5.13
C ARG A 149 -3.19 -6.16 5.45
N LEU A 150 -3.78 -5.82 6.62
CA LEU A 150 -4.18 -4.46 6.97
C LEU A 150 -3.17 -3.67 7.80
N ASP A 151 -2.25 -4.33 8.46
CA ASP A 151 -1.45 -3.70 9.52
C ASP A 151 -0.65 -2.49 9.02
N SER A 152 0.10 -2.63 7.94
CA SER A 152 0.86 -1.52 7.35
C SER A 152 -0.04 -0.38 6.85
N LYS A 153 -1.19 -0.72 6.26
CA LYS A 153 -2.16 0.27 5.78
C LYS A 153 -2.78 1.07 6.93
N LYS A 154 -3.10 0.39 8.03
CA LYS A 154 -3.63 1.01 9.25
C LYS A 154 -2.61 1.96 9.87
N GLU A 155 -1.36 1.52 9.97
CA GLU A 155 -0.26 2.33 10.46
C GLU A 155 -0.06 3.58 9.60
N SER A 156 0.09 3.44 8.29
CA SER A 156 0.26 4.55 7.36
C SER A 156 -0.86 5.59 7.45
N LYS A 157 -2.12 5.15 7.53
CA LYS A 157 -3.27 6.07 7.66
C LYS A 157 -3.33 6.75 9.01
N THR A 158 -3.04 6.02 10.09
CA THR A 158 -3.02 6.55 11.45
C THR A 158 -1.94 7.62 11.59
N GLU A 159 -0.73 7.36 11.13
CA GLU A 159 0.36 8.34 11.16
C GLU A 159 0.05 9.59 10.31
N ALA A 160 -0.64 9.42 9.19
CA ALA A 160 -1.07 10.56 8.37
C ALA A 160 -2.00 11.53 9.14
N VAL A 161 -2.84 11.03 10.04
CA VAL A 161 -3.71 11.86 10.91
C VAL A 161 -2.92 12.39 12.10
N GLN A 162 -2.12 11.54 12.76
CA GLN A 162 -1.29 11.91 13.90
C GLN A 162 -0.38 13.11 13.60
N ALA A 163 0.21 13.15 12.39
CA ALA A 163 1.09 14.22 11.96
C ALA A 163 0.43 15.62 11.93
N THR A 164 -0.90 15.68 11.87
CA THR A 164 -1.66 16.95 11.85
C THR A 164 -2.23 17.34 13.22
N ALA A 165 -2.26 16.42 14.17
CA ALA A 165 -2.77 16.69 15.50
C ALA A 165 -1.88 17.68 16.28
N ALA A 166 -2.48 18.45 17.19
CA ALA A 166 -1.74 19.35 18.08
C ALA A 166 -0.87 18.60 19.09
N LYS A 167 -1.31 17.41 19.49
CA LYS A 167 -0.61 16.47 20.36
C LYS A 167 -0.87 15.07 19.83
N ARG A 168 0.15 14.20 19.88
CA ARG A 168 -0.02 12.79 19.53
C ARG A 168 -1.07 12.14 20.43
N LEU A 169 -2.01 11.44 19.81
CA LEU A 169 -3.05 10.69 20.52
C LEU A 169 -2.52 9.30 20.87
N GLU A 170 -2.96 8.78 22.01
CA GLU A 170 -2.71 7.39 22.39
C GLU A 170 -3.41 6.43 21.41
N TYR A 171 -2.90 5.23 21.28
CA TYR A 171 -3.37 4.25 20.28
C TYR A 171 -4.86 3.94 20.38
N GLU A 172 -5.39 3.87 21.61
CA GLU A 172 -6.83 3.62 21.86
C GLU A 172 -7.73 4.80 21.50
N ASN A 173 -7.15 5.99 21.32
CA ASN A 173 -7.89 7.21 21.04
C ASN A 173 -7.89 7.61 19.57
N ILE A 174 -7.26 6.80 18.71
CA ILE A 174 -7.23 7.03 17.27
C ILE A 174 -7.43 5.70 16.50
N HIS A 175 -8.38 5.71 15.55
CA HIS A 175 -8.53 4.62 14.61
C HIS A 175 -8.79 5.16 13.21
N VAL A 176 -8.00 4.70 12.25
CA VAL A 176 -8.16 5.06 10.84
C VAL A 176 -8.03 3.80 10.00
N GLY A 177 -9.11 3.33 9.42
CA GLY A 177 -9.03 2.12 8.60
C GLY A 177 -10.33 1.68 7.96
N PRO A 178 -10.23 0.67 7.08
CA PRO A 178 -11.38 0.01 6.53
C PRO A 178 -12.13 -0.74 7.61
N SER A 179 -13.47 -0.67 7.57
CA SER A 179 -14.37 -1.32 8.52
C SER A 179 -15.06 -2.50 7.89
N ASP A 180 -15.69 -2.29 6.72
CA ASP A 180 -16.56 -3.26 6.07
C ASP A 180 -16.44 -3.28 4.56
N TYR A 181 -16.69 -4.48 4.00
CA TYR A 181 -16.88 -4.70 2.58
C TYR A 181 -18.37 -4.77 2.27
N VAL A 182 -18.83 -3.86 1.41
CA VAL A 182 -20.24 -3.71 1.02
C VAL A 182 -20.33 -3.83 -0.51
N PRO A 183 -20.57 -5.03 -1.08
CA PRO A 183 -20.42 -5.30 -2.51
C PRO A 183 -21.20 -4.37 -3.43
N TRP A 184 -22.44 -4.02 -3.07
CA TRP A 184 -23.28 -3.13 -3.88
C TRP A 184 -22.82 -1.66 -3.90
N GLN A 185 -21.95 -1.27 -3.00
CA GLN A 185 -21.37 0.08 -2.97
C GLN A 185 -20.35 0.29 -4.08
N LYS A 186 -19.76 -0.78 -4.63
CA LYS A 186 -18.73 -0.74 -5.67
C LYS A 186 -17.57 0.19 -5.26
N ASP A 187 -17.18 1.12 -6.13
CA ASP A 187 -16.11 2.10 -5.85
C ASP A 187 -16.56 3.31 -5.02
N ASN A 188 -17.84 3.42 -4.68
CA ASN A 188 -18.30 4.48 -3.81
C ASN A 188 -17.81 4.26 -2.36
N LYS A 189 -17.43 5.34 -1.71
CA LYS A 189 -16.90 5.37 -0.35
C LYS A 189 -17.61 6.46 0.45
#